data_88d01d314805769c15554d9a43c25781
#
_entry.id   88d01d314805769c15554d9a43c25781
#
_cell.length_a   1.000
_cell.length_b   1.000
_cell.length_c   1.000
_cell.angle_alpha   90.00
_cell.angle_beta   90.00
_cell.angle_gamma   90.00
#
_symmetry.space_group_name_H-M   'P 1'
#
loop_
_entity.id
_entity.type
_entity.pdbx_description
1 polymer ?
#
loop_
_entity_poly.entity_id
_entity_poly.type
_entity_poly.pdbx_seq_one_letter_code
_entity_poly.pdbx_strand_id
1 'polypeptide(L)'
;FDADSVRQRIDEIDRLLINSRGKVIPTVPVMYEEVSTGRYTARGAVLQGYYKSVRYAALKGCYEYDLEAAHQTILLQLIMNDGLGLDWTKEDGAGADALRYYTRYKSDLRETLAMEITADYGVIKSALQALTYGADLSTNNRKALYKVCYGDEDLISRIINHSWIRDYVSAFKLGHKILIGKSKTITNDVGIKIESKGEAKDMAHILQGCERQVLDAIIKHSNRDDIALLVHDCVVFYNKQSTDELSRIVKEETGFELEFSEERY
;
A
#
# COMPACT_ATOMS: atom_id res chain seq x y z
N PHE A 1 15.80 2.70 20.16
CA PHE A 1 16.17 1.56 19.32
C PHE A 1 16.31 0.35 20.23
N ASP A 2 15.54 -0.73 19.99
CA ASP A 2 15.77 -1.98 20.69
C ASP A 2 16.99 -2.72 20.07
N ALA A 3 17.61 -3.59 20.86
CA ALA A 3 18.86 -4.28 20.47
C ALA A 3 18.65 -5.21 19.26
N ASP A 4 17.43 -5.78 19.11
CA ASP A 4 17.12 -6.71 18.03
C ASP A 4 17.00 -5.97 16.69
N SER A 5 16.36 -4.78 16.67
CA SER A 5 16.34 -3.92 15.49
C SER A 5 17.73 -3.49 15.04
N VAL A 6 18.64 -3.19 15.98
CA VAL A 6 20.02 -2.82 15.65
C VAL A 6 20.75 -4.02 15.05
N ARG A 7 20.63 -5.19 15.67
CA ARG A 7 21.27 -6.42 15.18
C ARG A 7 20.78 -6.77 13.78
N GLN A 8 19.47 -6.72 13.54
CA GLN A 8 18.92 -6.99 12.21
C GLN A 8 19.47 -6.05 11.14
N ARG A 9 19.61 -4.74 11.43
CA ARG A 9 20.21 -3.79 10.48
C ARG A 9 21.67 -4.07 10.17
N ILE A 10 22.44 -4.51 11.17
CA ILE A 10 23.84 -4.91 10.97
C ILE A 10 23.88 -6.12 10.03
N ASP A 11 23.08 -7.15 10.27
CA ASP A 11 22.99 -8.34 9.42
C ASP A 11 22.60 -8.00 7.98
N GLU A 12 21.68 -7.05 7.78
CA GLU A 12 21.27 -6.55 6.46
C GLU A 12 22.44 -5.89 5.73
N ILE A 13 23.19 -5.01 6.42
CA ILE A 13 24.37 -4.32 5.87
C ILE A 13 25.46 -5.34 5.51
N ASP A 14 25.74 -6.30 6.37
CA ASP A 14 26.75 -7.33 6.12
C ASP A 14 26.40 -8.16 4.88
N ARG A 15 25.13 -8.54 4.70
CA ARG A 15 24.66 -9.24 3.49
C ARG A 15 24.84 -8.40 2.23
N LEU A 16 24.55 -7.10 2.28
CA LEU A 16 24.78 -6.19 1.14
C LEU A 16 26.27 -6.12 0.79
N LEU A 17 27.15 -5.97 1.79
CA LEU A 17 28.59 -5.91 1.60
C LEU A 17 29.15 -7.22 1.01
N ILE A 18 28.65 -8.38 1.47
CA ILE A 18 29.03 -9.68 0.93
C ILE A 18 28.61 -9.81 -0.53
N ASN A 19 27.38 -9.42 -0.85
CA ASN A 19 26.84 -9.52 -2.21
C ASN A 19 27.48 -8.53 -3.20
N SER A 20 28.08 -7.44 -2.71
CA SER A 20 28.76 -6.43 -3.54
C SER A 20 30.27 -6.67 -3.69
N ARG A 21 30.85 -7.64 -2.99
CA ARG A 21 32.31 -7.92 -3.04
C ARG A 21 32.79 -8.23 -4.45
N GLY A 22 33.93 -7.62 -4.80
CA GLY A 22 34.59 -7.86 -6.08
C GLY A 22 34.00 -7.12 -7.29
N LYS A 23 32.98 -6.29 -7.10
CA LYS A 23 32.42 -5.46 -8.17
C LYS A 23 33.05 -4.07 -8.18
N VAL A 24 33.36 -3.57 -9.38
CA VAL A 24 33.92 -2.21 -9.56
C VAL A 24 32.93 -1.14 -9.12
N ILE A 25 31.65 -1.37 -9.42
CA ILE A 25 30.51 -0.63 -8.86
C ILE A 25 29.73 -1.62 -8.01
N PRO A 26 29.51 -1.36 -6.71
CA PRO A 26 28.79 -2.27 -5.85
C PRO A 26 27.32 -2.31 -6.26
N THR A 27 26.98 -3.22 -7.14
CA THR A 27 25.60 -3.49 -7.58
C THR A 27 25.14 -4.83 -7.04
N VAL A 28 23.97 -4.86 -6.45
CA VAL A 28 23.28 -6.08 -6.02
C VAL A 28 22.13 -6.30 -6.99
N PRO A 29 22.24 -7.28 -7.90
CA PRO A 29 21.13 -7.56 -8.82
C PRO A 29 19.91 -8.03 -8.04
N VAL A 30 18.76 -7.43 -8.31
CA VAL A 30 17.48 -7.79 -7.69
C VAL A 30 16.69 -8.61 -8.68
N MET A 31 16.38 -9.85 -8.31
CA MET A 31 15.47 -10.71 -9.07
C MET A 31 14.09 -10.64 -8.43
N TYR A 32 13.10 -10.27 -9.22
CA TYR A 32 11.71 -10.23 -8.77
C TYR A 32 10.98 -11.49 -9.21
N GLU A 33 10.12 -11.98 -8.32
CA GLU A 33 9.14 -13.02 -8.63
C GLU A 33 7.73 -12.47 -8.39
N GLU A 34 6.80 -13.02 -9.13
CA GLU A 34 5.40 -12.73 -8.97
C GLU A 34 4.81 -13.61 -7.88
N VAL A 35 4.22 -13.01 -6.86
CA VAL A 35 3.49 -13.74 -5.82
C VAL A 35 2.03 -13.98 -6.24
N SER A 36 1.29 -14.74 -5.43
CA SER A 36 -0.10 -15.15 -5.72
C SER A 36 -1.09 -14.01 -5.98
N THR A 37 -0.75 -12.78 -5.66
CA THR A 37 -1.54 -11.57 -5.93
C THR A 37 -1.08 -10.81 -7.17
N GLY A 38 0.02 -11.23 -7.82
CA GLY A 38 0.66 -10.54 -8.92
C GLY A 38 1.71 -9.51 -8.51
N ARG A 39 1.84 -9.19 -7.23
CA ARG A 39 2.88 -8.28 -6.75
C ARG A 39 4.29 -8.78 -7.05
N TYR A 40 5.18 -7.85 -7.37
CA TYR A 40 6.60 -8.13 -7.43
C TYR A 40 7.20 -8.25 -6.04
N THR A 41 7.78 -9.40 -5.75
CA THR A 41 8.55 -9.62 -4.52
C THR A 41 9.97 -10.00 -4.88
N ALA A 42 10.93 -9.31 -4.30
CA ALA A 42 12.34 -9.59 -4.56
C ALA A 42 12.78 -10.88 -3.86
N ARG A 43 13.56 -11.70 -4.57
CA ARG A 43 14.13 -12.95 -4.02
C ARG A 43 15.41 -12.68 -3.25
N GLY A 44 15.53 -13.33 -2.10
CA GLY A 44 16.76 -13.34 -1.30
C GLY A 44 16.93 -12.12 -0.41
N ALA A 45 18.16 -11.89 0.03
CA ALA A 45 18.53 -10.77 0.87
C ALA A 45 18.73 -9.52 0.00
N VAL A 46 17.64 -8.78 -0.24
CA VAL A 46 17.60 -7.62 -1.13
C VAL A 46 16.99 -6.41 -0.44
N LEU A 47 17.32 -5.22 -0.94
CA LEU A 47 16.93 -3.95 -0.35
C LEU A 47 15.43 -3.76 -0.16
N GLN A 48 14.58 -4.42 -0.98
CA GLN A 48 13.12 -4.33 -0.84
C GLN A 48 12.62 -4.69 0.56
N GLY A 49 13.20 -5.72 1.18
CA GLY A 49 12.81 -6.20 2.50
C GLY A 49 13.55 -5.55 3.66
N TYR A 50 14.50 -4.64 3.41
CA TYR A 50 15.32 -4.06 4.44
C TYR A 50 14.70 -2.82 5.07
N TYR A 51 15.15 -2.46 6.27
CA TYR A 51 14.74 -1.22 6.92
C TYR A 51 14.96 0.00 6.02
N LYS A 52 14.06 0.97 6.09
CA LYS A 52 14.14 2.20 5.30
C LYS A 52 15.50 2.88 5.45
N SER A 53 16.06 2.92 6.67
CA SER A 53 17.40 3.50 6.92
C SER A 53 18.54 2.80 6.17
N VAL A 54 18.43 1.48 5.95
CA VAL A 54 19.42 0.71 5.17
C VAL A 54 19.27 1.00 3.68
N ARG A 55 18.01 1.08 3.21
CA ARG A 55 17.72 1.48 1.81
C ARG A 55 18.25 2.87 1.51
N TYR A 56 18.01 3.85 2.40
CA TYR A 56 18.53 5.22 2.27
C TYR A 56 20.05 5.27 2.14
N ALA A 57 20.76 4.49 2.96
CA ALA A 57 22.21 4.45 2.90
C ALA A 57 22.73 3.82 1.60
N ALA A 58 22.07 2.74 1.15
CA ALA A 58 22.50 1.98 -0.04
C ALA A 58 22.14 2.69 -1.36
N LEU A 59 21.06 3.47 -1.39
CA LEU A 59 20.54 4.16 -2.57
C LEU A 59 20.74 5.67 -2.50
N LYS A 60 21.76 6.12 -1.75
CA LYS A 60 22.04 7.54 -1.57
C LYS A 60 22.17 8.26 -2.92
N GLY A 61 21.35 9.29 -3.10
CA GLY A 61 21.28 10.09 -4.31
C GLY A 61 20.23 9.64 -5.33
N CYS A 62 19.60 8.50 -5.13
CA CYS A 62 18.44 8.05 -5.88
C CYS A 62 17.16 8.79 -5.47
N TYR A 63 16.12 8.63 -6.26
CA TYR A 63 14.82 9.27 -6.08
C TYR A 63 13.73 8.20 -5.94
N GLU A 64 13.04 8.20 -4.80
CA GLU A 64 11.89 7.33 -4.52
C GLU A 64 10.61 8.05 -4.95
N TYR A 65 9.74 7.33 -5.67
CA TYR A 65 8.41 7.77 -6.08
C TYR A 65 7.40 6.80 -5.49
N ASP A 66 6.66 7.27 -4.48
CA ASP A 66 5.66 6.51 -3.75
C ASP A 66 4.25 6.94 -4.19
N LEU A 67 3.36 5.97 -4.42
CA LEU A 67 1.98 6.23 -4.77
C LEU A 67 1.19 6.76 -3.57
N GLU A 68 0.63 7.95 -3.70
CA GLU A 68 -0.15 8.57 -2.62
C GLU A 68 -1.50 7.85 -2.42
N ALA A 69 -1.66 7.22 -1.25
CA ALA A 69 -2.87 6.49 -0.87
C ALA A 69 -3.36 5.51 -1.95
N ALA A 70 -2.43 4.75 -2.58
CA ALA A 70 -2.67 3.93 -3.76
C ALA A 70 -3.96 3.11 -3.69
N HIS A 71 -4.09 2.22 -2.71
CA HIS A 71 -5.25 1.33 -2.59
C HIS A 71 -6.57 2.07 -2.37
N GLN A 72 -6.55 3.18 -1.61
CA GLN A 72 -7.74 3.97 -1.37
C GLN A 72 -8.18 4.73 -2.62
N THR A 73 -7.22 5.30 -3.34
CA THR A 73 -7.49 6.04 -4.59
C THR A 73 -7.99 5.10 -5.69
N ILE A 74 -7.35 3.95 -5.86
CA ILE A 74 -7.79 2.91 -6.80
C ILE A 74 -9.21 2.43 -6.43
N LEU A 75 -9.45 2.08 -5.17
CA LEU A 75 -10.76 1.61 -4.72
C LEU A 75 -11.86 2.65 -4.97
N LEU A 76 -11.59 3.93 -4.65
CA LEU A 76 -12.54 5.01 -4.90
C LEU A 76 -12.91 5.09 -6.39
N GLN A 77 -11.93 5.03 -7.29
CA GLN A 77 -12.18 5.09 -8.74
C GLN A 77 -12.95 3.87 -9.24
N LEU A 78 -12.61 2.66 -8.77
CA LEU A 78 -13.34 1.44 -9.10
C LEU A 78 -14.81 1.52 -8.62
N ILE A 79 -15.06 1.94 -7.38
CA ILE A 79 -16.40 2.12 -6.85
C ILE A 79 -17.19 3.15 -7.69
N MET A 80 -16.55 4.26 -8.05
CA MET A 80 -17.23 5.32 -8.84
C MET A 80 -17.52 4.88 -10.27
N ASN A 81 -16.65 4.09 -10.88
CA ASN A 81 -16.81 3.60 -12.26
C ASN A 81 -17.84 2.46 -12.35
N ASP A 82 -17.73 1.46 -11.45
CA ASP A 82 -18.57 0.25 -11.50
C ASP A 82 -19.83 0.35 -10.67
N GLY A 83 -19.92 1.34 -9.78
CA GLY A 83 -21.08 1.64 -8.93
C GLY A 83 -22.16 2.47 -9.61
N LEU A 84 -22.22 2.51 -10.93
CA LEU A 84 -23.26 3.21 -11.69
C LEU A 84 -24.63 2.65 -11.32
N GLY A 85 -25.51 3.53 -10.80
CA GLY A 85 -26.85 3.18 -10.34
C GLY A 85 -26.99 2.94 -8.84
N LEU A 86 -25.94 3.09 -8.06
CA LEU A 86 -26.03 3.10 -6.59
C LEU A 86 -26.68 4.39 -6.08
N ASP A 87 -27.37 4.25 -4.96
CA ASP A 87 -27.96 5.39 -4.25
C ASP A 87 -26.92 6.02 -3.32
N TRP A 88 -26.16 6.98 -3.85
CA TRP A 88 -25.09 7.69 -3.14
C TRP A 88 -25.58 8.57 -1.97
N THR A 89 -26.90 8.65 -1.74
CA THR A 89 -27.46 9.40 -0.60
C THR A 89 -27.56 8.59 0.69
N LYS A 90 -27.22 7.29 0.65
CA LYS A 90 -27.28 6.35 1.79
C LYS A 90 -25.89 5.99 2.33
N GLU A 91 -25.82 4.93 3.12
CA GLU A 91 -24.56 4.42 3.72
C GLU A 91 -23.45 4.19 2.68
N ASP A 92 -23.82 3.81 1.46
CA ASP A 92 -22.88 3.64 0.35
C ASP A 92 -22.16 4.96 0.01
N GLY A 93 -22.89 6.11 0.06
CA GLY A 93 -22.32 7.44 -0.14
C GLY A 93 -21.33 7.84 0.97
N ALA A 94 -21.65 7.59 2.22
CA ALA A 94 -20.77 7.91 3.35
C ALA A 94 -19.40 7.22 3.25
N GLY A 95 -19.38 5.95 2.82
CA GLY A 95 -18.14 5.22 2.57
C GLY A 95 -17.30 5.82 1.46
N ALA A 96 -17.91 6.15 0.31
CA ALA A 96 -17.22 6.79 -0.80
C ALA A 96 -16.68 8.18 -0.42
N ASP A 97 -17.42 8.95 0.38
CA ASP A 97 -17.01 10.26 0.87
C ASP A 97 -15.83 10.14 1.87
N ALA A 98 -15.85 9.13 2.74
CA ALA A 98 -14.74 8.86 3.65
C ALA A 98 -13.45 8.52 2.87
N LEU A 99 -13.53 7.70 1.80
CA LEU A 99 -12.39 7.44 0.93
C LEU A 99 -11.92 8.71 0.22
N ARG A 100 -12.84 9.49 -0.37
CA ARG A 100 -12.52 10.75 -1.05
C ARG A 100 -11.83 11.73 -0.11
N TYR A 101 -12.29 11.83 1.13
CA TYR A 101 -11.67 12.68 2.14
C TYR A 101 -10.26 12.17 2.49
N TYR A 102 -10.10 10.86 2.70
CA TYR A 102 -8.80 10.25 2.98
C TYR A 102 -7.78 10.49 1.87
N THR A 103 -8.17 10.29 0.61
CA THR A 103 -7.24 10.45 -0.52
C THR A 103 -6.72 11.88 -0.65
N ARG A 104 -7.53 12.88 -0.28
CA ARG A 104 -7.16 14.30 -0.36
C ARG A 104 -6.40 14.82 0.85
N TYR A 105 -6.73 14.33 2.05
CA TYR A 105 -6.30 14.92 3.33
C TYR A 105 -5.67 13.87 4.26
N LYS A 106 -4.98 12.90 3.69
CA LYS A 106 -4.43 11.72 4.40
C LYS A 106 -3.69 12.07 5.70
N SER A 107 -2.78 13.04 5.65
CA SER A 107 -1.96 13.43 6.80
C SER A 107 -2.77 14.18 7.87
N ASP A 108 -3.50 15.21 7.46
CA ASP A 108 -4.32 16.03 8.37
C ASP A 108 -5.40 15.20 9.06
N LEU A 109 -6.01 14.29 8.29
CA LEU A 109 -7.00 13.36 8.83
C LEU A 109 -6.42 12.41 9.87
N ARG A 110 -5.22 11.86 9.63
CA ARG A 110 -4.56 10.99 10.61
C ARG A 110 -4.22 11.74 11.88
N GLU A 111 -3.79 13.00 11.79
CA GLU A 111 -3.55 13.87 12.95
C GLU A 111 -4.85 14.16 13.71
N THR A 112 -5.91 14.50 12.97
CA THR A 112 -7.24 14.76 13.56
C THR A 112 -7.75 13.52 14.32
N LEU A 113 -7.71 12.35 13.68
CA LEU A 113 -8.12 11.08 14.30
C LEU A 113 -7.25 10.74 15.52
N ALA A 114 -5.95 11.00 15.46
CA ALA A 114 -5.06 10.78 16.60
C ALA A 114 -5.46 11.65 17.82
N MET A 115 -5.82 12.90 17.57
CA MET A 115 -6.32 13.80 18.62
C MET A 115 -7.69 13.37 19.15
N GLU A 116 -8.67 13.11 18.28
CA GLU A 116 -10.05 12.77 18.66
C GLU A 116 -10.13 11.43 19.40
N ILE A 117 -9.35 10.44 18.95
CA ILE A 117 -9.29 9.11 19.58
C ILE A 117 -8.35 9.10 20.78
N THR A 118 -7.53 10.13 20.97
CA THR A 118 -6.47 10.20 21.98
C THR A 118 -5.50 9.02 21.81
N ALA A 119 -4.86 8.94 20.64
CA ALA A 119 -3.93 7.89 20.25
C ALA A 119 -2.66 8.47 19.63
N ASP A 120 -1.60 7.68 19.59
CA ASP A 120 -0.40 8.01 18.81
C ASP A 120 -0.68 8.01 17.30
N TYR A 121 -0.09 8.96 16.57
CA TYR A 121 -0.23 9.07 15.11
C TYR A 121 0.15 7.77 14.38
N GLY A 122 1.23 7.11 14.81
CA GLY A 122 1.71 5.87 14.24
C GLY A 122 0.73 4.71 14.44
N VAL A 123 0.03 4.69 15.57
CA VAL A 123 -1.02 3.71 15.86
C VAL A 123 -2.22 3.95 14.94
N ILE A 124 -2.68 5.19 14.79
CA ILE A 124 -3.78 5.53 13.85
C ILE A 124 -3.41 5.18 12.41
N LYS A 125 -2.20 5.54 11.96
CA LYS A 125 -1.70 5.15 10.63
C LYS A 125 -1.75 3.64 10.43
N SER A 126 -1.25 2.87 11.39
CA SER A 126 -1.20 1.40 11.33
C SER A 126 -2.60 0.78 11.41
N ALA A 127 -3.50 1.35 12.21
CA ALA A 127 -4.89 0.91 12.31
C ALA A 127 -5.63 1.13 10.98
N LEU A 128 -5.53 2.30 10.38
CA LEU A 128 -6.14 2.59 9.08
C LEU A 128 -5.58 1.69 7.98
N GLN A 129 -4.28 1.43 7.99
CA GLN A 129 -3.67 0.48 7.06
C GLN A 129 -4.21 -0.94 7.24
N ALA A 130 -4.32 -1.41 8.49
CA ALA A 130 -4.91 -2.72 8.78
C ALA A 130 -6.38 -2.81 8.30
N LEU A 131 -7.16 -1.74 8.52
CA LEU A 131 -8.56 -1.65 8.07
C LEU A 131 -8.68 -1.63 6.55
N THR A 132 -7.76 -0.97 5.84
CA THR A 132 -7.66 -1.02 4.37
C THR A 132 -7.52 -2.45 3.85
N TYR A 133 -6.76 -3.27 4.57
CA TYR A 133 -6.62 -4.71 4.25
C TYR A 133 -7.67 -5.59 4.94
N GLY A 134 -8.81 -5.02 5.34
CA GLY A 134 -9.97 -5.75 5.82
C GLY A 134 -9.84 -6.27 7.25
N ALA A 135 -9.08 -5.60 8.11
CA ALA A 135 -9.12 -5.91 9.52
C ALA A 135 -10.54 -5.72 10.07
N ASP A 136 -11.00 -6.67 10.86
CA ASP A 136 -12.30 -6.56 11.51
C ASP A 136 -12.31 -5.43 12.55
N LEU A 137 -13.41 -4.71 12.65
CA LEU A 137 -13.71 -3.80 13.77
C LEU A 137 -14.06 -4.65 15.01
N SER A 138 -13.04 -5.19 15.68
CA SER A 138 -13.19 -6.14 16.78
C SER A 138 -12.08 -6.01 17.82
N THR A 139 -12.43 -6.20 19.08
CA THR A 139 -11.50 -6.24 20.23
C THR A 139 -10.82 -7.59 20.40
N ASN A 140 -11.12 -8.58 19.56
CA ASN A 140 -10.58 -9.94 19.68
C ASN A 140 -9.04 -9.94 19.57
N ASN A 141 -8.36 -10.55 20.53
CA ASN A 141 -6.89 -10.59 20.66
C ASN A 141 -6.16 -11.28 19.50
N ARG A 142 -6.85 -12.05 18.67
CA ARG A 142 -6.30 -12.69 17.46
C ARG A 142 -6.36 -11.79 16.23
N LYS A 143 -7.02 -10.64 16.32
CA LYS A 143 -7.24 -9.74 15.17
C LYS A 143 -6.16 -8.68 15.04
N ALA A 144 -6.07 -8.09 13.85
CA ALA A 144 -5.03 -7.14 13.50
C ALA A 144 -5.06 -5.87 14.36
N LEU A 145 -6.26 -5.31 14.64
CA LEU A 145 -6.39 -4.11 15.47
C LEU A 145 -5.84 -4.32 16.89
N TYR A 146 -6.08 -5.49 17.49
CA TYR A 146 -5.53 -5.80 18.82
C TYR A 146 -4.00 -5.73 18.83
N LYS A 147 -3.35 -6.26 17.78
CA LYS A 147 -1.89 -6.21 17.65
C LYS A 147 -1.38 -4.79 17.43
N VAL A 148 -2.04 -4.03 16.55
CA VAL A 148 -1.69 -2.63 16.23
C VAL A 148 -1.82 -1.74 17.46
N CYS A 149 -2.84 -1.96 18.29
CA CYS A 149 -3.08 -1.20 19.52
C CYS A 149 -2.39 -1.79 20.75
N TYR A 150 -1.45 -2.73 20.58
CA TYR A 150 -0.69 -3.36 21.67
C TYR A 150 -1.55 -3.95 22.78
N GLY A 151 -2.76 -4.43 22.43
CA GLY A 151 -3.69 -5.04 23.38
C GLY A 151 -4.53 -4.04 24.20
N ASP A 152 -4.45 -2.75 23.94
CA ASP A 152 -5.27 -1.72 24.58
C ASP A 152 -6.72 -1.78 24.06
N GLU A 153 -7.59 -2.45 24.83
CA GLU A 153 -9.00 -2.67 24.48
C GLU A 153 -9.81 -1.37 24.50
N ASP A 154 -9.47 -0.42 25.35
CA ASP A 154 -10.14 0.89 25.41
C ASP A 154 -9.82 1.71 24.16
N LEU A 155 -8.56 1.71 23.73
CA LEU A 155 -8.14 2.35 22.48
C LEU A 155 -8.84 1.70 21.27
N ILE A 156 -8.87 0.35 21.21
CA ILE A 156 -9.57 -0.35 20.15
C ILE A 156 -11.05 0.02 20.14
N SER A 157 -11.68 0.09 21.31
CA SER A 157 -13.09 0.48 21.44
C SER A 157 -13.34 1.91 20.92
N ARG A 158 -12.45 2.85 21.19
CA ARG A 158 -12.55 4.22 20.63
C ARG A 158 -12.41 4.20 19.10
N ILE A 159 -11.45 3.45 18.56
CA ILE A 159 -11.26 3.30 17.10
C ILE A 159 -12.52 2.72 16.44
N ILE A 160 -13.04 1.60 16.91
CA ILE A 160 -14.16 0.91 16.26
C ILE A 160 -15.50 1.65 16.41
N ASN A 161 -15.60 2.54 17.41
CA ASN A 161 -16.80 3.36 17.64
C ASN A 161 -16.76 4.72 16.96
N HIS A 162 -15.63 5.12 16.39
CA HIS A 162 -15.50 6.38 15.67
C HIS A 162 -16.29 6.36 14.36
N SER A 163 -17.19 7.31 14.16
CA SER A 163 -18.11 7.33 13.01
C SER A 163 -17.39 7.31 11.67
N TRP A 164 -16.41 8.21 11.49
CA TRP A 164 -15.63 8.28 10.25
C TRP A 164 -14.89 6.95 9.94
N ILE A 165 -14.35 6.26 10.94
CA ILE A 165 -13.68 4.96 10.72
C ILE A 165 -14.67 3.90 10.27
N ARG A 166 -15.89 3.92 10.77
CA ARG A 166 -16.96 3.01 10.31
C ARG A 166 -17.33 3.27 8.86
N ASP A 167 -17.46 4.54 8.48
CA ASP A 167 -17.74 4.93 7.10
C ASP A 167 -16.56 4.51 6.18
N TYR A 168 -15.32 4.75 6.61
CA TYR A 168 -14.14 4.30 5.89
C TYR A 168 -14.12 2.78 5.66
N VAL A 169 -14.42 1.98 6.67
CA VAL A 169 -14.51 0.51 6.54
C VAL A 169 -15.68 0.10 5.66
N SER A 170 -16.81 0.83 5.69
CA SER A 170 -17.96 0.53 4.84
C SER A 170 -17.61 0.63 3.35
N ALA A 171 -16.69 1.52 2.97
CA ALA A 171 -16.24 1.64 1.60
C ALA A 171 -15.58 0.37 1.06
N PHE A 172 -14.80 -0.33 1.86
CA PHE A 172 -14.18 -1.61 1.45
C PHE A 172 -15.22 -2.72 1.29
N LYS A 173 -16.23 -2.75 2.15
CA LYS A 173 -17.38 -3.66 2.01
C LYS A 173 -18.19 -3.36 0.76
N LEU A 174 -18.41 -2.08 0.47
CA LEU A 174 -19.07 -1.64 -0.75
C LEU A 174 -18.26 -2.06 -1.98
N GLY A 175 -16.94 -1.83 -1.98
CA GLY A 175 -16.04 -2.28 -3.04
C GLY A 175 -16.15 -3.78 -3.27
N HIS A 176 -16.11 -4.59 -2.21
CA HIS A 176 -16.31 -6.04 -2.34
C HIS A 176 -17.65 -6.40 -2.96
N LYS A 177 -18.74 -5.76 -2.50
CA LYS A 177 -20.09 -5.97 -3.04
C LYS A 177 -20.18 -5.65 -4.53
N ILE A 178 -19.55 -4.57 -4.98
CA ILE A 178 -19.58 -4.10 -6.38
C ILE A 178 -18.67 -4.99 -7.26
N LEU A 179 -17.41 -5.14 -6.87
CA LEU A 179 -16.37 -5.72 -7.73
C LEU A 179 -16.39 -7.26 -7.73
N ILE A 180 -16.84 -7.87 -6.64
CA ILE A 180 -16.72 -9.32 -6.41
C ILE A 180 -18.11 -9.95 -6.21
N GLY A 181 -18.95 -9.34 -5.38
CA GLY A 181 -20.30 -9.84 -5.09
C GLY A 181 -20.27 -11.23 -4.46
N LYS A 182 -20.94 -12.19 -5.11
CA LYS A 182 -21.02 -13.59 -4.68
C LYS A 182 -20.11 -14.53 -5.50
N SER A 183 -19.16 -14.00 -6.23
CA SER A 183 -18.26 -14.80 -7.04
C SER A 183 -17.42 -15.74 -6.18
N LYS A 184 -17.34 -17.01 -6.59
CA LYS A 184 -16.45 -17.99 -5.93
C LYS A 184 -15.03 -17.92 -6.44
N THR A 185 -14.81 -17.26 -7.55
CA THR A 185 -13.51 -17.13 -8.20
C THR A 185 -13.31 -15.68 -8.59
N ILE A 186 -12.13 -15.15 -8.29
CA ILE A 186 -11.76 -13.76 -8.50
C ILE A 186 -10.56 -13.72 -9.41
N THR A 187 -10.64 -12.90 -10.45
CA THR A 187 -9.51 -12.61 -11.33
C THR A 187 -9.16 -11.14 -11.15
N ASN A 188 -7.91 -10.84 -10.85
CA ASN A 188 -7.43 -9.46 -10.75
C ASN A 188 -7.00 -8.91 -12.11
N ASP A 189 -6.64 -7.63 -12.17
CA ASP A 189 -6.35 -6.90 -13.42
C ASP A 189 -5.09 -7.37 -14.15
N VAL A 190 -4.22 -8.15 -13.49
CA VAL A 190 -3.08 -8.82 -14.15
C VAL A 190 -3.39 -10.27 -14.54
N GLY A 191 -4.66 -10.67 -14.47
CA GLY A 191 -5.13 -11.97 -14.93
C GLY A 191 -4.95 -13.14 -13.96
N ILE A 192 -4.49 -12.89 -12.73
CA ILE A 192 -4.32 -13.96 -11.74
C ILE A 192 -5.66 -14.32 -11.10
N LYS A 193 -5.95 -15.63 -11.13
CA LYS A 193 -7.21 -16.19 -10.65
C LYS A 193 -7.02 -16.92 -9.32
N ILE A 194 -7.86 -16.58 -8.34
CA ILE A 194 -7.90 -17.25 -7.04
C ILE A 194 -9.33 -17.70 -6.69
N GLU A 195 -9.46 -18.67 -5.79
CA GLU A 195 -10.73 -18.92 -5.09
C GLU A 195 -10.95 -17.85 -4.03
N SER A 196 -12.19 -17.39 -3.87
CA SER A 196 -12.57 -16.44 -2.82
C SER A 196 -12.20 -16.98 -1.44
N LYS A 197 -11.52 -16.16 -0.66
CA LYS A 197 -11.05 -16.48 0.71
C LYS A 197 -11.65 -15.54 1.76
N GLY A 198 -12.66 -14.76 1.37
CA GLY A 198 -13.37 -13.79 2.19
C GLY A 198 -12.95 -12.34 1.89
N GLU A 199 -13.85 -11.41 2.22
CA GLU A 199 -13.84 -10.00 1.79
C GLU A 199 -12.47 -9.34 1.83
N ALA A 200 -11.75 -9.46 2.93
CA ALA A 200 -10.43 -8.85 3.12
C ALA A 200 -9.39 -9.34 2.11
N LYS A 201 -9.28 -10.66 1.96
CA LYS A 201 -8.27 -11.27 1.06
C LYS A 201 -8.62 -11.04 -0.39
N ASP A 202 -9.90 -11.04 -0.69
CA ASP A 202 -10.44 -10.86 -2.02
C ASP A 202 -10.19 -9.42 -2.49
N MET A 203 -10.48 -8.43 -1.64
CA MET A 203 -10.18 -7.01 -1.93
C MET A 203 -8.67 -6.75 -2.03
N ALA A 204 -7.87 -7.34 -1.15
CA ALA A 204 -6.42 -7.24 -1.24
C ALA A 204 -5.89 -7.81 -2.57
N HIS A 205 -6.47 -8.91 -3.07
CA HIS A 205 -6.10 -9.50 -4.35
C HIS A 205 -6.40 -8.56 -5.53
N ILE A 206 -7.59 -7.95 -5.55
CA ILE A 206 -7.97 -6.95 -6.58
C ILE A 206 -7.03 -5.75 -6.52
N LEU A 207 -6.92 -5.09 -5.36
CA LEU A 207 -6.16 -3.85 -5.23
C LEU A 207 -4.66 -4.04 -5.52
N GLN A 208 -4.08 -5.17 -5.12
CA GLN A 208 -2.69 -5.50 -5.45
C GLN A 208 -2.48 -5.83 -6.93
N GLY A 209 -3.50 -6.36 -7.60
CA GLY A 209 -3.49 -6.53 -9.05
C GLY A 209 -3.46 -5.18 -9.78
N CYS A 210 -4.31 -4.24 -9.39
CA CYS A 210 -4.30 -2.88 -9.92
C CYS A 210 -2.97 -2.16 -9.65
N GLU A 211 -2.44 -2.25 -8.42
CA GLU A 211 -1.12 -1.70 -8.06
C GLU A 211 -0.01 -2.28 -8.95
N ARG A 212 -0.06 -3.58 -9.23
CA ARG A 212 0.90 -4.21 -10.14
C ARG A 212 0.78 -3.66 -11.58
N GLN A 213 -0.43 -3.45 -12.08
CA GLN A 213 -0.66 -2.82 -13.38
C GLN A 213 -0.03 -1.42 -13.47
N VAL A 214 -0.16 -0.63 -12.40
CA VAL A 214 0.48 0.68 -12.29
C VAL A 214 2.00 0.57 -12.39
N LEU A 215 2.61 -0.35 -11.66
CA LEU A 215 4.07 -0.59 -11.74
C LEU A 215 4.49 -1.05 -13.14
N ASP A 216 3.74 -1.94 -13.77
CA ASP A 216 4.03 -2.41 -15.12
C ASP A 216 3.98 -1.27 -16.15
N ALA A 217 3.03 -0.34 -16.00
CA ALA A 217 2.95 0.85 -16.83
C ALA A 217 4.23 1.72 -16.69
N ILE A 218 4.67 1.97 -15.45
CA ILE A 218 5.90 2.73 -15.19
C ILE A 218 7.12 2.01 -15.78
N ILE A 219 7.28 0.72 -15.51
CA ILE A 219 8.42 -0.08 -16.01
C ILE A 219 8.47 -0.10 -17.54
N LYS A 220 7.31 -0.23 -18.19
CA LYS A 220 7.19 -0.25 -19.66
C LYS A 220 7.67 1.05 -20.32
N HIS A 221 7.40 2.19 -19.69
CA HIS A 221 7.72 3.53 -20.21
C HIS A 221 9.02 4.12 -19.65
N SER A 222 9.65 3.47 -18.70
CA SER A 222 10.93 3.91 -18.13
C SER A 222 12.11 3.19 -18.77
N ASN A 223 13.28 3.86 -18.75
CA ASN A 223 14.53 3.18 -19.04
C ASN A 223 14.80 2.20 -17.88
N ARG A 224 14.87 0.91 -18.16
CA ARG A 224 15.10 -0.13 -17.16
C ARG A 224 16.42 0.03 -16.41
N ASP A 225 17.44 0.57 -17.05
CA ASP A 225 18.75 0.82 -16.46
C ASP A 225 18.70 1.99 -15.44
N ASP A 226 17.66 2.79 -15.48
CA ASP A 226 17.41 3.88 -14.53
C ASP A 226 16.62 3.44 -13.29
N ILE A 227 16.00 2.27 -13.32
CA ILE A 227 15.26 1.72 -12.17
C ILE A 227 16.24 1.05 -11.21
N ALA A 228 16.41 1.65 -10.03
CA ALA A 228 17.28 1.14 -8.98
C ALA A 228 16.61 0.05 -8.13
N LEU A 229 15.31 0.21 -7.82
CA LEU A 229 14.57 -0.73 -6.96
C LEU A 229 13.06 -0.58 -7.13
N LEU A 230 12.33 -1.69 -7.03
CA LEU A 230 10.87 -1.71 -6.85
C LEU A 230 10.55 -2.09 -5.41
N VAL A 231 9.72 -1.29 -4.72
CA VAL A 231 9.32 -1.54 -3.33
C VAL A 231 7.81 -1.39 -3.22
N HIS A 232 7.08 -2.48 -3.39
CA HIS A 232 5.61 -2.52 -3.32
C HIS A 232 4.95 -1.49 -4.27
N ASP A 233 4.38 -0.42 -3.73
CA ASP A 233 3.74 0.71 -4.40
C ASP A 233 4.70 1.86 -4.76
N CYS A 234 6.00 1.60 -4.72
CA CYS A 234 7.04 2.59 -4.90
C CYS A 234 8.07 2.15 -5.94
N VAL A 235 8.58 3.09 -6.73
CA VAL A 235 9.70 2.91 -7.66
C VAL A 235 10.83 3.85 -7.29
N VAL A 236 12.04 3.31 -7.22
CA VAL A 236 13.26 4.09 -6.99
C VAL A 236 14.05 4.19 -8.28
N PHE A 237 14.40 5.41 -8.69
CA PHE A 237 15.21 5.68 -9.87
C PHE A 237 16.57 6.26 -9.51
N TYR A 238 17.57 5.98 -10.35
CA TYR A 238 18.89 6.64 -10.25
C TYR A 238 18.80 8.12 -10.59
N ASN A 239 17.98 8.50 -11.58
CA ASN A 239 17.80 9.86 -12.03
C ASN A 239 16.42 10.39 -11.65
N LYS A 240 16.32 11.71 -11.48
CA LYS A 240 15.06 12.37 -11.18
C LYS A 240 14.06 12.19 -12.32
N GLN A 241 12.83 11.81 -11.99
CA GLN A 241 11.68 11.73 -12.89
C GLN A 241 10.71 12.89 -12.63
N SER A 242 9.80 13.14 -13.55
CA SER A 242 8.67 14.04 -13.34
C SER A 242 7.49 13.26 -12.74
N THR A 243 6.98 13.71 -11.60
CA THR A 243 5.76 13.15 -10.99
C THR A 243 4.55 13.27 -11.91
N ASP A 244 4.43 14.40 -12.62
CA ASP A 244 3.34 14.64 -13.58
C ASP A 244 3.40 13.66 -14.75
N GLU A 245 4.62 13.37 -15.22
CA GLU A 245 4.83 12.41 -16.31
C GLU A 245 4.52 10.98 -15.86
N LEU A 246 4.93 10.59 -14.66
CA LEU A 246 4.59 9.28 -14.09
C LEU A 246 3.06 9.14 -13.93
N SER A 247 2.38 10.16 -13.40
CA SER A 247 0.93 10.19 -13.28
C SER A 247 0.22 10.11 -14.65
N ARG A 248 0.75 10.81 -15.66
CA ARG A 248 0.23 10.76 -17.03
C ARG A 248 0.35 9.37 -17.64
N ILE A 249 1.52 8.73 -17.52
CA ILE A 249 1.78 7.38 -18.01
C ILE A 249 0.80 6.39 -17.37
N VAL A 250 0.65 6.45 -16.04
CA VAL A 250 -0.25 5.56 -15.32
C VAL A 250 -1.69 5.76 -15.78
N LYS A 251 -2.15 7.00 -15.92
CA LYS A 251 -3.51 7.29 -16.40
C LYS A 251 -3.76 6.76 -17.81
N GLU A 252 -2.81 6.95 -18.73
CA GLU A 252 -2.94 6.50 -20.14
C GLU A 252 -2.95 4.97 -20.26
N GLU A 253 -2.14 4.26 -19.47
CA GLU A 253 -2.01 2.80 -19.56
C GLU A 253 -3.06 2.03 -18.74
N THR A 254 -3.49 2.58 -17.59
CA THR A 254 -4.37 1.86 -16.65
C THR A 254 -5.74 2.49 -16.45
N GLY A 255 -5.91 3.75 -16.84
CA GLY A 255 -7.10 4.54 -16.56
C GLY A 255 -7.15 5.13 -15.14
N PHE A 256 -6.24 4.75 -14.24
CA PHE A 256 -6.20 5.28 -12.88
C PHE A 256 -5.53 6.65 -12.81
N GLU A 257 -6.18 7.58 -12.12
CA GLU A 257 -5.62 8.89 -11.78
C GLU A 257 -4.94 8.78 -10.42
N LEU A 258 -3.61 8.68 -10.42
CA LEU A 258 -2.79 8.52 -9.21
C LEU A 258 -1.74 9.62 -9.12
N GLU A 259 -1.44 10.05 -7.90
CA GLU A 259 -0.40 11.03 -7.60
C GLU A 259 0.82 10.34 -6.99
N PHE A 260 1.99 10.91 -7.26
CA PHE A 260 3.26 10.44 -6.72
C PHE A 260 3.85 11.48 -5.79
N SER A 261 4.32 11.04 -4.63
CA SER A 261 5.26 11.81 -3.82
C SER A 261 6.69 11.47 -4.21
N GLU A 262 7.56 12.49 -4.22
CA GLU A 262 9.00 12.35 -4.49
C GLU A 262 9.77 12.48 -3.19
N GLU A 263 10.67 11.53 -2.93
CA GLU A 263 11.65 11.63 -1.85
C GLU A 263 13.05 11.32 -2.39
N ARG A 264 14.05 12.11 -2.01
CA ARG A 264 15.44 11.86 -2.37
C ARG A 264 16.16 11.13 -1.25
N TYR A 265 16.78 10.03 -1.55
CA TYR A 265 17.63 9.25 -0.63
C TYR A 265 18.99 9.92 -0.36
#